data_bd445114b9b270e92da35d08aa64944d
#
_entry.id   bd445114b9b270e92da35d08aa64944d
#
_cell.length_a   1.000
_cell.length_b   1.000
_cell.length_c   1.000
_cell.angle_alpha   90.00
_cell.angle_beta   90.00
_cell.angle_gamma   90.00
#
_symmetry.space_group_name_H-M   'P 1'
#
loop_
_entity.id
_entity.type
_entity.pdbx_description
1 polymer ?
#
loop_
_entity_poly.entity_id
_entity_poly.type
_entity_poly.pdbx_seq_one_letter_code
_entity_poly.pdbx_strand_id
1 'polypeptide(L)'
;ALGIPASKIRVIKPRIGGGFGSKQTACTELMTAFVTWKLQKPCYLLYDRTEAQTCSTTRHAREWYIRLGATKDGIIQVIDMDSITAAGAHATHCFTTTTAGEHKSVPLYNKGKAVHYGTEGVYTNHTPGGAFRGYGATEALWPLECAVNRLADEMGIDPAELRQKNLIAAGERSLVYDPDEIMESGLFQETVNKVKEMARWDERPH
;
A
#
# COMPACT_ATOMS: atom_id res chain seq x y z
N ALA A 1 16.74 -22.70 10.95
CA ALA A 1 15.53 -23.39 11.38
C ALA A 1 15.74 -24.91 11.53
N LEU A 2 16.45 -25.56 10.60
CA LEU A 2 16.64 -27.02 10.61
C LEU A 2 17.86 -27.49 11.40
N GLY A 3 18.74 -26.62 11.85
CA GLY A 3 19.96 -26.96 12.58
C GLY A 3 21.02 -27.70 11.76
N ILE A 4 20.93 -27.68 10.43
CA ILE A 4 21.90 -28.29 9.51
C ILE A 4 22.87 -27.23 8.95
N PRO A 5 24.16 -27.58 8.73
CA PRO A 5 25.11 -26.67 8.12
C PRO A 5 24.66 -26.19 6.73
N ALA A 6 24.84 -24.91 6.44
CA ALA A 6 24.49 -24.32 5.14
C ALA A 6 25.18 -25.03 3.96
N SER A 7 26.40 -25.57 4.17
CA SER A 7 27.13 -26.35 3.18
C SER A 7 26.43 -27.65 2.72
N LYS A 8 25.46 -28.12 3.48
CA LYS A 8 24.63 -29.30 3.13
C LYS A 8 23.30 -28.92 2.46
N ILE A 9 23.07 -27.61 2.21
CA ILE A 9 21.83 -27.11 1.62
C ILE A 9 22.16 -26.51 0.26
N ARG A 10 21.47 -26.97 -0.78
CA ARG A 10 21.49 -26.36 -2.10
C ARG A 10 20.12 -25.84 -2.46
N VAL A 11 20.00 -24.52 -2.65
CA VAL A 11 18.79 -23.85 -3.09
C VAL A 11 18.93 -23.50 -4.56
N ILE A 12 17.98 -23.94 -5.38
CA ILE A 12 17.93 -23.63 -6.81
C ILE A 12 16.68 -22.80 -7.05
N LYS A 13 16.86 -21.55 -7.48
CA LYS A 13 15.76 -20.69 -7.87
C LYS A 13 15.48 -20.86 -9.37
N PRO A 14 14.36 -21.49 -9.75
CA PRO A 14 13.93 -21.53 -11.15
C PRO A 14 13.41 -20.15 -11.60
N ARG A 15 12.99 -20.05 -12.87
CA ARG A 15 12.29 -18.87 -13.36
C ARG A 15 10.98 -18.69 -12.60
N ILE A 16 10.76 -17.48 -12.09
CA ILE A 16 9.54 -17.10 -11.36
C ILE A 16 8.70 -16.20 -12.27
N GLY A 17 7.43 -16.55 -12.47
CA GLY A 17 6.49 -15.81 -13.32
C GLY A 17 5.95 -14.51 -12.69
N GLY A 18 6.43 -14.15 -11.51
CA GLY A 18 6.07 -12.96 -10.75
C GLY A 18 5.95 -13.28 -9.26
N GLY A 19 6.23 -12.31 -8.41
CA GLY A 19 6.13 -12.43 -6.95
C GLY A 19 5.00 -11.59 -6.38
N PHE A 20 4.91 -10.33 -6.85
CA PHE A 20 3.92 -9.34 -6.44
C PHE A 20 3.82 -9.15 -4.92
N GLY A 21 4.91 -9.48 -4.20
CA GLY A 21 5.03 -9.41 -2.74
C GLY A 21 4.80 -10.75 -2.04
N SER A 22 3.91 -11.62 -2.50
CA SER A 22 3.57 -12.87 -1.81
C SER A 22 4.70 -13.90 -1.71
N LYS A 23 5.80 -13.71 -2.43
CA LYS A 23 6.99 -14.56 -2.40
C LYS A 23 8.18 -13.92 -1.67
N GLN A 24 7.95 -12.89 -0.88
CA GLN A 24 9.01 -12.26 -0.07
C GLN A 24 9.28 -13.02 1.23
N THR A 25 8.31 -13.76 1.74
CA THR A 25 8.47 -14.68 2.86
C THR A 25 8.50 -16.11 2.37
N ALA A 26 9.16 -17.00 3.13
CA ALA A 26 9.12 -18.43 2.85
C ALA A 26 7.70 -18.96 3.06
N CYS A 27 7.07 -19.45 2.00
CA CYS A 27 5.71 -19.98 2.07
C CYS A 27 5.70 -21.51 2.22
N THR A 28 6.32 -22.21 1.28
CA THR A 28 6.34 -23.68 1.23
C THR A 28 7.73 -24.27 1.47
N GLU A 29 8.76 -23.47 1.32
CA GLU A 29 10.17 -23.90 1.29
C GLU A 29 10.59 -24.59 2.60
N LEU A 30 10.23 -23.99 3.74
CA LEU A 30 10.63 -24.54 5.04
C LEU A 30 9.89 -25.84 5.37
N MET A 31 8.63 -25.95 4.95
CA MET A 31 7.83 -27.17 5.18
C MET A 31 8.36 -28.34 4.35
N THR A 32 8.58 -28.13 3.06
CA THR A 32 9.15 -29.16 2.17
C THR A 32 10.54 -29.58 2.60
N ALA A 33 11.41 -28.61 2.98
CA ALA A 33 12.73 -28.90 3.48
C ALA A 33 12.69 -29.72 4.79
N PHE A 34 11.82 -29.36 5.72
CA PHE A 34 11.66 -30.08 7.00
C PHE A 34 11.18 -31.52 6.79
N VAL A 35 10.15 -31.74 5.96
CA VAL A 35 9.63 -33.08 5.67
C VAL A 35 10.69 -33.96 4.98
N THR A 36 11.39 -33.39 3.98
CA THR A 36 12.46 -34.10 3.29
C THR A 36 13.59 -34.48 4.26
N TRP A 37 13.98 -33.55 5.15
CA TRP A 37 15.01 -33.85 6.15
C TRP A 37 14.61 -34.92 7.15
N LYS A 38 13.35 -34.90 7.62
CA LYS A 38 12.87 -35.88 8.59
C LYS A 38 12.68 -37.26 7.99
N LEU A 39 12.09 -37.33 6.80
CA LEU A 39 11.74 -38.62 6.17
C LEU A 39 12.83 -39.17 5.26
N GLN A 40 13.88 -38.37 4.95
CA GLN A 40 14.94 -38.76 4.00
C GLN A 40 14.38 -39.18 2.63
N LYS A 41 13.30 -38.54 2.20
CA LYS A 41 12.61 -38.78 0.91
C LYS A 41 12.32 -37.46 0.22
N PRO A 42 12.27 -37.43 -1.12
CA PRO A 42 11.81 -36.25 -1.85
C PRO A 42 10.41 -35.83 -1.41
N CYS A 43 10.20 -34.53 -1.27
CA CYS A 43 8.92 -33.95 -0.93
C CYS A 43 8.53 -32.88 -1.97
N TYR A 44 7.26 -32.84 -2.29
CA TYR A 44 6.65 -31.83 -3.16
C TYR A 44 5.43 -31.25 -2.47
N LEU A 45 5.30 -29.91 -2.53
CA LEU A 45 4.16 -29.19 -1.98
C LEU A 45 3.69 -28.14 -2.99
N LEU A 46 2.45 -28.22 -3.38
CA LEU A 46 1.76 -27.27 -4.24
C LEU A 46 0.46 -26.86 -3.55
N TYR A 47 0.30 -25.58 -3.31
CA TYR A 47 -0.97 -25.03 -2.84
C TYR A 47 -1.98 -24.92 -3.98
N ASP A 48 -3.20 -25.34 -3.75
CA ASP A 48 -4.32 -24.95 -4.58
C ASP A 48 -4.72 -23.48 -4.32
N ARG A 49 -5.78 -22.99 -4.96
CA ARG A 49 -6.21 -21.60 -4.79
C ARG A 49 -6.66 -21.30 -3.36
N THR A 50 -7.37 -22.19 -2.74
CA THR A 50 -7.88 -22.02 -1.36
C THR A 50 -6.73 -22.05 -0.37
N GLU A 51 -5.84 -23.01 -0.49
CA GLU A 51 -4.65 -23.13 0.35
C GLU A 51 -3.74 -21.90 0.19
N ALA A 52 -3.53 -21.42 -1.04
CA ALA A 52 -2.73 -20.23 -1.28
C ALA A 52 -3.32 -18.98 -0.58
N GLN A 53 -4.63 -18.86 -0.46
CA GLN A 53 -5.28 -17.75 0.22
C GLN A 53 -5.34 -17.89 1.74
N THR A 54 -5.36 -19.10 2.25
CA THR A 54 -5.47 -19.37 3.69
C THR A 54 -4.13 -19.62 4.38
N CYS A 55 -3.13 -20.11 3.64
CA CYS A 55 -1.82 -20.50 4.17
C CYS A 55 -0.67 -19.55 3.78
N SER A 56 -0.93 -18.53 2.96
CA SER A 56 0.07 -17.52 2.60
C SER A 56 -0.34 -16.13 3.08
N THR A 57 0.53 -15.14 2.87
CA THR A 57 0.23 -13.76 3.26
C THR A 57 -0.73 -13.09 2.29
N THR A 58 -1.62 -12.28 2.84
CA THR A 58 -2.61 -11.49 2.08
C THR A 58 -2.39 -9.99 2.30
N ARG A 59 -3.23 -9.16 1.69
CA ARG A 59 -3.28 -7.73 2.00
C ARG A 59 -3.84 -7.55 3.42
N HIS A 60 -3.30 -6.58 4.17
CA HIS A 60 -3.81 -6.25 5.49
C HIS A 60 -5.23 -5.68 5.41
N ALA A 61 -6.13 -6.16 6.26
CA ALA A 61 -7.37 -5.45 6.52
C ALA A 61 -7.08 -4.24 7.41
N ARG A 62 -7.66 -3.09 7.09
CA ARG A 62 -7.45 -1.84 7.82
C ARG A 62 -8.76 -1.10 8.03
N GLU A 63 -8.88 -0.48 9.19
CA GLU A 63 -9.88 0.52 9.50
C GLU A 63 -9.20 1.89 9.52
N TRP A 64 -9.85 2.89 8.92
CA TRP A 64 -9.28 4.21 8.73
C TRP A 64 -10.13 5.30 9.34
N TYR A 65 -9.48 6.23 10.00
CA TYR A 65 -10.03 7.47 10.52
C TYR A 65 -9.31 8.62 9.82
N ILE A 66 -10.02 9.32 8.92
CA ILE A 66 -9.42 10.36 8.08
C ILE A 66 -10.13 11.68 8.32
N ARG A 67 -9.34 12.71 8.58
CA ARG A 67 -9.78 14.10 8.66
C ARG A 67 -8.98 14.94 7.67
N LEU A 68 -9.69 15.71 6.86
CA LEU A 68 -9.11 16.67 5.94
C LEU A 68 -9.54 18.08 6.35
N GLY A 69 -8.60 18.99 6.43
CA GLY A 69 -8.86 20.40 6.62
C GLY A 69 -8.49 21.18 5.37
N ALA A 70 -9.41 21.98 4.83
CA ALA A 70 -9.16 22.78 3.64
C ALA A 70 -9.58 24.25 3.84
N THR A 71 -8.97 25.13 3.06
CA THR A 71 -9.42 26.52 2.92
C THR A 71 -10.70 26.60 2.08
N LYS A 72 -11.43 27.69 2.14
CA LYS A 72 -12.69 27.88 1.40
C LYS A 72 -12.53 27.79 -0.13
N ASP A 73 -11.33 28.02 -0.63
CA ASP A 73 -10.99 27.93 -2.04
C ASP A 73 -10.47 26.54 -2.46
N GLY A 74 -10.53 25.55 -1.55
CA GLY A 74 -10.24 24.15 -1.85
C GLY A 74 -8.76 23.76 -1.71
N ILE A 75 -7.94 24.52 -0.98
CA ILE A 75 -6.57 24.12 -0.70
C ILE A 75 -6.54 23.27 0.58
N ILE A 76 -6.18 22.00 0.47
CA ILE A 76 -6.03 21.07 1.59
C ILE A 76 -4.84 21.52 2.44
N GLN A 77 -5.10 21.90 3.69
CA GLN A 77 -4.10 22.41 4.64
C GLN A 77 -3.63 21.35 5.62
N VAL A 78 -4.48 20.38 5.93
CA VAL A 78 -4.21 19.33 6.90
C VAL A 78 -4.69 18.00 6.35
N ILE A 79 -3.84 17.01 6.44
CA ILE A 79 -4.17 15.59 6.21
C ILE A 79 -3.87 14.85 7.51
N ASP A 80 -4.91 14.28 8.10
CA ASP A 80 -4.83 13.55 9.35
C ASP A 80 -5.43 12.16 9.13
N MET A 81 -4.58 11.14 9.18
CA MET A 81 -4.92 9.76 8.85
C MET A 81 -4.45 8.83 9.97
N ASP A 82 -5.38 8.21 10.65
CA ASP A 82 -5.11 7.13 11.60
C ASP A 82 -5.67 5.81 11.10
N SER A 83 -4.97 4.71 11.39
CA SER A 83 -5.45 3.38 11.04
C SER A 83 -5.19 2.34 12.10
N ILE A 84 -6.12 1.39 12.20
CA ILE A 84 -5.94 0.12 12.89
C ILE A 84 -5.77 -0.97 11.84
N THR A 85 -4.67 -1.70 11.90
CA THR A 85 -4.27 -2.68 10.89
C THR A 85 -4.23 -4.07 11.49
N ALA A 86 -4.97 -5.02 10.89
CA ALA A 86 -4.92 -6.42 11.26
C ALA A 86 -3.58 -7.04 10.80
N ALA A 87 -2.70 -7.31 11.74
CA ALA A 87 -1.39 -7.90 11.47
C ALA A 87 -1.43 -9.42 11.25
N GLY A 88 -2.55 -10.07 11.57
CA GLY A 88 -2.63 -11.52 11.65
C GLY A 88 -1.85 -12.06 12.85
N ALA A 89 -1.57 -13.36 12.85
CA ALA A 89 -0.93 -14.01 13.99
C ALA A 89 0.56 -13.69 14.15
N HIS A 90 1.24 -13.23 13.11
CA HIS A 90 2.71 -13.11 13.07
C HIS A 90 3.26 -11.73 12.68
N ALA A 91 2.41 -10.78 12.37
CA ALA A 91 2.75 -9.39 12.01
C ALA A 91 3.86 -9.23 10.94
N THR A 92 4.04 -10.18 10.06
CA THR A 92 5.20 -10.34 9.15
C THR A 92 5.73 -9.06 8.51
N HIS A 93 4.91 -8.38 7.71
CA HIS A 93 5.24 -7.11 7.04
C HIS A 93 4.34 -5.95 7.51
N CYS A 94 3.66 -6.08 8.64
CA CYS A 94 2.66 -5.11 9.07
C CYS A 94 3.26 -3.70 9.19
N PHE A 95 4.32 -3.54 9.97
CA PHE A 95 4.96 -2.26 10.19
C PHE A 95 5.46 -1.61 8.89
N THR A 96 6.24 -2.34 8.10
CA THR A 96 6.83 -1.78 6.87
C THR A 96 5.80 -1.51 5.78
N THR A 97 4.73 -2.31 5.70
CA THR A 97 3.64 -2.07 4.75
C THR A 97 2.82 -0.84 5.14
N THR A 98 2.57 -0.64 6.43
CA THR A 98 1.83 0.51 6.93
C THR A 98 2.59 1.81 6.69
N THR A 99 3.86 1.87 7.04
CA THR A 99 4.74 3.02 6.80
C THR A 99 4.89 3.33 5.30
N ALA A 100 5.08 2.29 4.47
CA ALA A 100 5.16 2.49 3.02
C ALA A 100 3.85 3.03 2.41
N GLY A 101 2.71 2.78 3.05
CA GLY A 101 1.42 3.36 2.68
C GLY A 101 1.40 4.88 2.78
N GLU A 102 1.94 5.44 3.87
CA GLU A 102 2.11 6.87 4.06
C GLU A 102 2.93 7.50 2.93
N HIS A 103 4.16 7.05 2.77
CA HIS A 103 5.10 7.59 1.80
C HIS A 103 4.61 7.49 0.34
N LYS A 104 3.63 6.62 0.06
CA LYS A 104 3.10 6.43 -1.29
C LYS A 104 1.75 7.09 -1.53
N SER A 105 1.10 7.63 -0.50
CA SER A 105 -0.22 8.23 -0.60
C SER A 105 -0.22 9.73 -0.31
N VAL A 106 0.24 10.13 0.85
CA VAL A 106 0.16 11.51 1.33
C VAL A 106 0.90 12.51 0.44
N PRO A 107 2.11 12.20 -0.10
CA PRO A 107 2.86 13.16 -0.90
C PRO A 107 2.16 13.64 -2.17
N LEU A 108 1.11 12.94 -2.61
CA LEU A 108 0.33 13.36 -3.78
C LEU A 108 -0.32 14.73 -3.58
N TYR A 109 -0.77 15.04 -2.36
CA TYR A 109 -1.42 16.31 -1.99
C TYR A 109 -0.48 17.16 -1.14
N ASN A 110 0.23 18.11 -1.77
CA ASN A 110 1.41 18.75 -1.20
C ASN A 110 1.24 20.25 -0.95
N LYS A 111 0.03 20.80 -0.96
CA LYS A 111 -0.21 22.23 -0.73
C LYS A 111 -0.49 22.58 0.74
N GLY A 112 -0.50 21.57 1.60
CA GLY A 112 -0.85 21.69 3.01
C GLY A 112 0.27 22.23 3.90
N LYS A 113 -0.06 22.34 5.19
CA LYS A 113 0.85 22.81 6.24
C LYS A 113 1.18 21.73 7.26
N ALA A 114 0.34 20.73 7.38
CA ALA A 114 0.51 19.68 8.37
C ALA A 114 -0.03 18.34 7.87
N VAL A 115 0.72 17.30 8.19
CA VAL A 115 0.35 15.90 7.95
C VAL A 115 0.53 15.15 9.26
N HIS A 116 -0.49 14.38 9.61
CA HIS A 116 -0.39 13.31 10.61
C HIS A 116 -0.74 11.99 9.96
N TYR A 117 0.06 10.98 10.23
CA TYR A 117 -0.19 9.61 9.79
C TYR A 117 0.15 8.65 10.91
N GLY A 118 -0.88 8.10 11.53
CA GLY A 118 -0.78 7.13 12.61
C GLY A 118 -1.19 5.74 12.16
N THR A 119 -0.53 4.71 12.70
CA THR A 119 -0.97 3.34 12.47
C THR A 119 -0.71 2.48 13.69
N GLU A 120 -1.71 1.70 14.05
CA GLU A 120 -1.63 0.67 15.08
C GLU A 120 -1.78 -0.71 14.44
N GLY A 121 -0.80 -1.59 14.65
CA GLY A 121 -0.85 -2.98 14.22
C GLY A 121 -1.36 -3.87 15.35
N VAL A 122 -2.46 -4.55 15.15
CA VAL A 122 -3.04 -5.46 16.15
C VAL A 122 -2.93 -6.91 15.70
N TYR A 123 -2.53 -7.78 16.61
CA TYR A 123 -2.57 -9.22 16.37
C TYR A 123 -4.01 -9.70 16.26
N THR A 124 -4.25 -10.59 15.32
CA THR A 124 -5.58 -11.19 15.07
C THR A 124 -5.43 -12.67 14.76
N ASN A 125 -6.53 -13.42 14.91
CA ASN A 125 -6.59 -14.83 14.54
C ASN A 125 -6.84 -15.06 13.04
N HIS A 126 -6.57 -14.04 12.23
CA HIS A 126 -6.70 -14.13 10.77
C HIS A 126 -5.38 -14.53 10.13
N THR A 127 -5.43 -14.89 8.85
CA THR A 127 -4.25 -15.08 8.01
C THR A 127 -3.35 -13.83 8.10
N PRO A 128 -2.04 -14.00 8.29
CA PRO A 128 -1.12 -12.87 8.39
C PRO A 128 -1.19 -11.97 7.16
N GLY A 129 -1.32 -10.68 7.37
CA GLY A 129 -1.07 -9.71 6.33
C GLY A 129 0.42 -9.68 5.97
N GLY A 130 0.74 -9.38 4.72
CA GLY A 130 2.12 -9.35 4.26
C GLY A 130 2.33 -8.43 3.07
N ALA A 131 3.47 -8.60 2.42
CA ALA A 131 3.76 -7.88 1.21
C ALA A 131 2.77 -8.30 0.10
N PHE A 132 2.06 -7.33 -0.44
CA PHE A 132 1.15 -7.53 -1.55
C PHE A 132 1.24 -6.35 -2.52
N ARG A 133 0.97 -6.57 -3.79
CA ARG A 133 1.10 -5.58 -4.88
C ARG A 133 0.60 -4.19 -4.48
N GLY A 134 1.48 -3.17 -4.58
CA GLY A 134 1.27 -1.82 -4.06
C GLY A 134 1.94 -1.58 -2.70
N TYR A 135 2.18 -2.62 -1.91
CA TYR A 135 2.89 -2.59 -0.62
C TYR A 135 2.45 -1.41 0.27
N GLY A 136 1.19 -1.43 0.69
CA GLY A 136 0.57 -0.38 1.51
C GLY A 136 -0.07 0.76 0.72
N ALA A 137 0.39 1.07 -0.48
CA ALA A 137 -0.14 2.17 -1.28
C ALA A 137 -1.65 2.05 -1.52
N THR A 138 -2.11 0.89 -1.99
CA THR A 138 -3.54 0.67 -2.29
C THR A 138 -4.42 0.77 -1.07
N GLU A 139 -3.90 0.38 0.11
CA GLU A 139 -4.62 0.42 1.38
C GLU A 139 -4.76 1.84 1.93
N ALA A 140 -3.81 2.73 1.61
CA ALA A 140 -3.80 4.11 2.07
C ALA A 140 -4.39 5.08 1.03
N LEU A 141 -4.10 4.89 -0.26
CA LEU A 141 -4.60 5.75 -1.33
C LEU A 141 -6.12 5.68 -1.45
N TRP A 142 -6.70 4.48 -1.43
CA TRP A 142 -8.14 4.33 -1.63
C TRP A 142 -8.97 5.10 -0.60
N PRO A 143 -8.75 4.99 0.72
CA PRO A 143 -9.51 5.75 1.70
C PRO A 143 -9.19 7.25 1.65
N LEU A 144 -7.96 7.66 1.36
CA LEU A 144 -7.61 9.06 1.16
C LEU A 144 -8.39 9.66 -0.02
N GLU A 145 -8.44 8.96 -1.14
CA GLU A 145 -9.17 9.39 -2.33
C GLU A 145 -10.70 9.46 -2.09
N CYS A 146 -11.24 8.54 -1.28
CA CYS A 146 -12.63 8.62 -0.84
C CYS A 146 -12.89 9.87 0.03
N ALA A 147 -11.97 10.19 0.94
CA ALA A 147 -12.07 11.39 1.77
C ALA A 147 -11.95 12.68 0.94
N VAL A 148 -11.09 12.69 -0.09
CA VAL A 148 -10.96 13.82 -1.02
C VAL A 148 -12.22 14.01 -1.86
N ASN A 149 -12.85 12.91 -2.33
CA ASN A 149 -14.14 13.01 -3.03
C ASN A 149 -15.23 13.60 -2.13
N ARG A 150 -15.32 13.10 -0.89
CA ARG A 150 -16.30 13.61 0.08
C ARG A 150 -16.06 15.09 0.40
N LEU A 151 -14.81 15.51 0.54
CA LEU A 151 -14.47 16.91 0.74
C LEU A 151 -14.92 17.76 -0.46
N ALA A 152 -14.71 17.27 -1.70
CA ALA A 152 -15.15 17.95 -2.91
C ALA A 152 -16.67 18.15 -2.94
N ASP A 153 -17.42 17.08 -2.61
CA ASP A 153 -18.89 17.11 -2.54
C ASP A 153 -19.38 18.11 -1.47
N GLU A 154 -18.81 18.08 -0.27
CA GLU A 154 -19.18 19.00 0.83
C GLU A 154 -18.85 20.46 0.51
N MET A 155 -17.82 20.72 -0.30
CA MET A 155 -17.44 22.07 -0.73
C MET A 155 -18.13 22.53 -2.01
N GLY A 156 -18.83 21.64 -2.73
CA GLY A 156 -19.40 21.95 -4.03
C GLY A 156 -18.36 22.22 -5.12
N ILE A 157 -17.18 21.60 -5.00
CA ILE A 157 -16.08 21.72 -5.96
C ILE A 157 -16.00 20.43 -6.77
N ASP A 158 -15.74 20.54 -8.08
CA ASP A 158 -15.50 19.36 -8.91
C ASP A 158 -14.33 18.54 -8.34
N PRO A 159 -14.48 17.23 -8.15
CA PRO A 159 -13.44 16.40 -7.52
C PRO A 159 -12.13 16.33 -8.32
N ALA A 160 -12.18 16.52 -9.64
CA ALA A 160 -10.96 16.63 -10.43
C ALA A 160 -10.28 17.99 -10.25
N GLU A 161 -11.08 19.07 -10.18
CA GLU A 161 -10.58 20.41 -9.89
C GLU A 161 -9.94 20.48 -8.50
N LEU A 162 -10.59 19.91 -7.47
CA LEU A 162 -10.03 19.85 -6.12
C LEU A 162 -8.66 19.17 -6.11
N ARG A 163 -8.51 18.05 -6.85
CA ARG A 163 -7.23 17.36 -7.00
C ARG A 163 -6.19 18.23 -7.67
N GLN A 164 -6.53 18.83 -8.80
CA GLN A 164 -5.61 19.69 -9.56
C GLN A 164 -5.07 20.86 -8.75
N LYS A 165 -5.88 21.43 -7.86
CA LYS A 165 -5.43 22.50 -6.94
C LYS A 165 -4.39 22.02 -5.93
N ASN A 166 -4.39 20.73 -5.58
CA ASN A 166 -3.63 20.19 -4.47
C ASN A 166 -2.48 19.26 -4.85
N LEU A 167 -2.42 18.80 -6.10
CA LEU A 167 -1.35 17.93 -6.57
C LEU A 167 0.03 18.55 -6.42
N ILE A 168 1.00 17.73 -6.02
CA ILE A 168 2.42 18.10 -6.06
C ILE A 168 2.85 18.34 -7.50
N ALA A 169 3.74 19.29 -7.71
CA ALA A 169 4.33 19.58 -9.01
C ALA A 169 5.84 19.29 -9.01
N ALA A 170 6.41 19.13 -10.20
CA ALA A 170 7.85 19.03 -10.36
C ALA A 170 8.54 20.29 -9.79
N GLY A 171 9.62 20.10 -9.06
CA GLY A 171 10.34 21.15 -8.35
C GLY A 171 9.81 21.46 -6.94
N GLU A 172 8.66 20.93 -6.54
CA GLU A 172 8.14 21.12 -5.18
C GLU A 172 8.76 20.12 -4.20
N ARG A 173 8.90 20.55 -2.96
CA ARG A 173 9.31 19.71 -1.84
C ARG A 173 8.12 18.93 -1.32
N SER A 174 8.34 17.67 -0.93
CA SER A 174 7.30 16.89 -0.27
C SER A 174 7.16 17.29 1.21
N LEU A 175 5.94 17.29 1.72
CA LEU A 175 5.67 17.49 3.16
C LEU A 175 6.04 16.27 4.02
N VAL A 176 6.25 15.11 3.41
CA VAL A 176 6.40 13.81 4.10
C VAL A 176 7.82 13.26 4.00
N TYR A 177 8.55 13.60 2.95
CA TYR A 177 9.92 13.17 2.74
C TYR A 177 10.93 14.11 3.40
N ASP A 178 12.20 13.73 3.31
CA ASP A 178 13.30 14.57 3.76
C ASP A 178 13.14 16.00 3.21
N PRO A 179 13.32 17.05 4.03
CA PRO A 179 13.21 18.44 3.59
C PRO A 179 14.05 18.80 2.37
N ASP A 180 15.10 18.05 2.09
CA ASP A 180 15.96 18.23 0.94
C ASP A 180 15.50 17.46 -0.31
N GLU A 181 14.51 16.57 -0.18
CA GLU A 181 13.98 15.80 -1.30
C GLU A 181 12.92 16.59 -2.05
N ILE A 182 13.15 16.80 -3.34
CA ILE A 182 12.22 17.45 -4.25
C ILE A 182 11.65 16.47 -5.26
N MET A 183 10.44 16.71 -5.70
CA MET A 183 9.83 15.96 -6.80
C MET A 183 10.53 16.35 -8.10
N GLU A 184 11.45 15.50 -8.57
CA GLU A 184 12.24 15.78 -9.78
C GLU A 184 11.40 15.76 -11.05
N SER A 185 10.36 14.91 -11.10
CA SER A 185 9.51 14.75 -12.28
C SER A 185 8.08 14.37 -11.87
N GLY A 186 7.11 14.72 -12.70
CA GLY A 186 5.72 14.33 -12.53
C GLY A 186 4.81 15.10 -13.48
N LEU A 187 3.99 14.39 -14.21
CA LEU A 187 2.98 14.94 -15.13
C LEU A 187 1.57 14.75 -14.54
N PHE A 188 1.41 15.07 -13.26
CA PHE A 188 0.15 14.79 -12.54
C PHE A 188 -1.01 15.61 -13.11
N GLN A 189 -0.79 16.89 -13.40
CA GLN A 189 -1.81 17.78 -13.97
C GLN A 189 -2.22 17.30 -15.37
N GLU A 190 -1.25 16.99 -16.21
CA GLU A 190 -1.47 16.48 -17.56
C GLU A 190 -2.19 15.13 -17.53
N THR A 191 -1.85 14.28 -16.58
CA THR A 191 -2.51 12.98 -16.38
C THR A 191 -3.99 13.17 -16.04
N VAL A 192 -4.32 14.06 -15.12
CA VAL A 192 -5.71 14.37 -14.78
C VAL A 192 -6.45 14.95 -15.98
N ASN A 193 -5.85 15.90 -16.70
CA ASN A 193 -6.45 16.47 -17.91
C ASN A 193 -6.72 15.41 -18.97
N LYS A 194 -5.77 14.49 -19.19
CA LYS A 194 -5.94 13.42 -20.17
C LYS A 194 -7.05 12.44 -19.77
N VAL A 195 -7.14 12.10 -18.49
CA VAL A 195 -8.23 11.25 -17.99
C VAL A 195 -9.59 11.95 -18.11
N LYS A 196 -9.68 13.25 -17.79
CA LYS A 196 -10.90 14.03 -18.00
C LYS A 196 -11.37 14.00 -19.45
N GLU A 197 -10.46 14.25 -20.39
CA GLU A 197 -10.74 14.17 -21.84
C GLU A 197 -11.27 12.79 -22.24
N MET A 198 -10.53 11.73 -21.90
CA MET A 198 -10.87 10.35 -22.26
C MET A 198 -12.20 9.89 -21.67
N ALA A 199 -12.50 10.31 -20.44
CA ALA A 199 -13.73 9.99 -19.73
C ALA A 199 -14.92 10.89 -20.12
N ARG A 200 -14.73 11.89 -20.98
CA ARG A 200 -15.73 12.94 -21.23
C ARG A 200 -16.29 13.51 -19.94
N TRP A 201 -15.36 13.86 -19.05
CA TRP A 201 -15.69 14.20 -17.66
C TRP A 201 -16.73 15.33 -17.53
N ASP A 202 -16.63 16.33 -18.38
CA ASP A 202 -17.51 17.50 -18.36
C ASP A 202 -18.91 17.22 -18.98
N GLU A 203 -19.10 16.07 -19.63
CA GLU A 203 -20.38 15.63 -20.23
C GLU A 203 -21.16 14.67 -19.30
N ARG A 204 -20.60 14.32 -18.12
CA ARG A 204 -21.23 13.39 -17.19
C ARG A 204 -22.52 14.00 -16.60
N PRO A 205 -23.54 13.20 -16.31
CA PRO A 205 -24.73 13.70 -15.58
C PRO A 205 -24.30 14.09 -14.14
N HIS A 206 -24.82 15.20 -13.69
CA HIS A 206 -24.62 15.75 -12.34
C HIS A 206 -25.59 15.11 -11.34
#